data_a5fed956749cb719dc0d603ae73606b8
#
_entry.id   a5fed956749cb719dc0d603ae73606b8
#
_cell.length_a   1.000
_cell.length_b   1.000
_cell.length_c   1.000
_cell.angle_alpha   90.00
_cell.angle_beta   90.00
_cell.angle_gamma   90.00
#
_symmetry.space_group_name_H-M   'P 1'
#
loop_
_entity.id
_entity.type
_entity.pdbx_description
1 polymer ?
#
loop_
_entity_poly.entity_id
_entity_poly.type
_entity_poly.pdbx_seq_one_letter_code
_entity_poly.pdbx_strand_id
1 'polypeptide(L)'
;MMRIVTVVISLLILGACTPKQSTEVDDDTSSDYSSYFKAICYHPVPAGDTVPSWETLDQDLALMKEAGITTIRVYVPITEEAVLDKIAAADMRVITSFGYNQDSTYDILSGSFIDYVDQFKGHPAIFLWELGNEYNYHPEWFGDDLNNWYDALEHAVDAIHAIDTLHPVTTAHGEIPDSLALYKGRNLDMWGFNVYRWDVPGSFFADWAKSSDKPFYFSEVGTDSYMTVATDSFAQGENQKAQAAAVAHILDEIMAHEGQFQGITLFSFTDGWWKAGNPDTQDIGGWAPHSSGVPYDGSPNEEYWGIVDINREKKEVFEVVKARFTKAQ
;
A
#
# COMPACT_ATOMS: atom_id res chain seq x y z
N MET A 1 -69.00 -16.13 -71.27
CA MET A 1 -67.52 -16.11 -70.96
C MET A 1 -67.31 -15.68 -69.55
N MET A 2 -67.06 -16.66 -68.67
CA MET A 2 -66.96 -16.46 -67.24
C MET A 2 -65.52 -16.48 -66.90
N ARG A 3 -64.97 -15.39 -66.39
CA ARG A 3 -63.57 -15.30 -65.89
C ARG A 3 -63.54 -15.71 -64.43
N ILE A 4 -62.87 -16.78 -64.15
CA ILE A 4 -62.58 -17.28 -62.81
C ILE A 4 -61.42 -16.45 -62.25
N VAL A 5 -61.60 -15.80 -61.13
CA VAL A 5 -60.55 -15.10 -60.37
C VAL A 5 -60.09 -16.04 -59.27
N THR A 6 -58.87 -16.49 -59.37
CA THR A 6 -58.23 -17.33 -58.37
C THR A 6 -57.61 -16.40 -57.29
N VAL A 7 -58.14 -16.47 -56.10
CA VAL A 7 -57.55 -15.79 -54.91
C VAL A 7 -56.51 -16.70 -54.29
N VAL A 8 -55.27 -16.26 -54.33
CA VAL A 8 -54.19 -16.90 -53.63
C VAL A 8 -54.07 -16.33 -52.20
N ILE A 9 -54.40 -17.14 -51.21
CA ILE A 9 -54.25 -16.77 -49.82
C ILE A 9 -52.81 -17.13 -49.42
N SER A 10 -51.92 -16.13 -49.21
CA SER A 10 -50.59 -16.31 -48.65
C SER A 10 -50.68 -16.39 -47.11
N LEU A 11 -50.35 -17.55 -46.56
CA LEU A 11 -50.26 -17.78 -45.15
C LEU A 11 -48.90 -17.21 -44.66
N LEU A 12 -48.95 -16.08 -43.93
CA LEU A 12 -47.77 -15.55 -43.20
C LEU A 12 -47.56 -16.37 -41.94
N ILE A 13 -46.51 -17.17 -41.92
CA ILE A 13 -46.00 -17.83 -40.70
C ILE A 13 -45.18 -16.80 -39.94
N LEU A 14 -45.73 -16.25 -38.87
CA LEU A 14 -45.01 -15.47 -37.86
C LEU A 14 -44.14 -16.42 -37.04
N GLY A 15 -42.89 -16.50 -37.40
CA GLY A 15 -41.87 -17.13 -36.57
C GLY A 15 -41.66 -16.29 -35.30
N ALA A 16 -42.08 -16.80 -34.14
CA ALA A 16 -41.75 -16.22 -32.85
C ALA A 16 -40.25 -16.41 -32.59
N CYS A 17 -39.45 -15.36 -32.76
CA CYS A 17 -38.12 -15.29 -32.23
C CYS A 17 -38.20 -15.19 -30.69
N THR A 18 -37.91 -16.26 -29.98
CA THR A 18 -37.59 -16.21 -28.57
C THR A 18 -36.27 -15.44 -28.40
N PRO A 19 -36.21 -14.42 -27.57
CA PRO A 19 -34.94 -13.79 -27.27
C PRO A 19 -34.05 -14.82 -26.57
N LYS A 20 -32.87 -15.03 -27.14
CA LYS A 20 -31.78 -15.77 -26.49
C LYS A 20 -31.41 -14.98 -25.22
N GLN A 21 -31.70 -15.57 -24.08
CA GLN A 21 -31.26 -15.07 -22.78
C GLN A 21 -29.73 -15.05 -22.82
N SER A 22 -29.16 -13.85 -22.99
CA SER A 22 -27.75 -13.64 -22.74
C SER A 22 -27.54 -13.92 -21.25
N THR A 23 -26.84 -14.99 -20.93
CA THR A 23 -26.21 -15.10 -19.63
C THR A 23 -25.23 -13.93 -19.58
N GLU A 24 -25.62 -12.85 -18.91
CA GLU A 24 -24.67 -11.90 -18.37
C GLU A 24 -23.76 -12.74 -17.49
N VAL A 25 -22.54 -12.93 -17.94
CA VAL A 25 -21.43 -13.26 -17.07
C VAL A 25 -21.31 -12.03 -16.19
N ASP A 26 -21.70 -12.16 -14.93
CA ASP A 26 -21.39 -11.16 -13.92
C ASP A 26 -19.86 -10.99 -13.95
N ASP A 27 -19.42 -9.96 -14.66
CA ASP A 27 -18.06 -9.44 -14.61
C ASP A 27 -17.96 -8.59 -13.33
N ASP A 28 -18.08 -9.29 -12.19
CA ASP A 28 -17.92 -8.71 -10.84
C ASP A 28 -16.43 -8.56 -10.50
N THR A 29 -15.64 -8.11 -11.48
CA THR A 29 -14.25 -7.71 -11.29
C THR A 29 -14.06 -6.20 -11.22
N SER A 30 -15.13 -5.41 -11.14
CA SER A 30 -15.02 -4.06 -10.65
C SER A 30 -14.76 -4.16 -9.14
N SER A 31 -13.50 -4.15 -8.74
CA SER A 31 -13.13 -3.91 -7.33
C SER A 31 -13.94 -2.68 -6.88
N ASP A 32 -14.87 -2.89 -5.95
CA ASP A 32 -15.67 -1.82 -5.36
C ASP A 32 -14.73 -0.90 -4.56
N TYR A 33 -14.16 0.09 -5.23
CA TYR A 33 -13.35 1.14 -4.63
C TYR A 33 -14.23 2.21 -3.96
N SER A 34 -15.44 1.85 -3.54
CA SER A 34 -16.35 2.77 -2.82
C SER A 34 -15.80 3.17 -1.45
N SER A 35 -14.79 2.45 -0.94
CA SER A 35 -14.08 2.78 0.30
C SER A 35 -12.56 2.55 0.15
N TYR A 36 -11.76 3.44 0.72
CA TYR A 36 -10.29 3.30 0.71
C TYR A 36 -9.84 2.08 1.54
N PHE A 37 -8.76 1.40 1.09
CA PHE A 37 -8.17 0.31 1.87
C PHE A 37 -7.36 0.84 3.07
N LYS A 38 -7.32 0.04 4.15
CA LYS A 38 -6.68 0.35 5.42
C LYS A 38 -5.49 -0.58 5.59
N ALA A 39 -4.29 -0.07 5.41
CA ALA A 39 -3.08 -0.86 5.39
C ALA A 39 -2.09 -0.48 6.49
N ILE A 40 -1.10 -1.35 6.70
CA ILE A 40 0.01 -1.14 7.60
C ILE A 40 1.30 -1.72 7.03
N CYS A 41 2.41 -1.00 7.19
CA CYS A 41 3.74 -1.48 6.88
C CYS A 41 4.14 -2.57 7.89
N TYR A 42 4.61 -3.71 7.38
CA TYR A 42 4.87 -4.89 8.20
C TYR A 42 6.27 -5.45 7.99
N HIS A 43 7.05 -5.38 9.06
CA HIS A 43 8.40 -5.93 9.15
C HIS A 43 8.44 -6.83 10.39
N PRO A 44 8.18 -8.14 10.25
CA PRO A 44 8.13 -9.06 11.40
C PRO A 44 9.53 -9.49 11.85
N VAL A 45 10.38 -8.52 12.21
CA VAL A 45 11.74 -8.78 12.72
C VAL A 45 11.70 -8.83 14.23
N PRO A 46 12.12 -9.97 14.85
CA PRO A 46 12.15 -10.11 16.31
C PRO A 46 13.24 -9.23 16.96
N ALA A 47 13.10 -8.97 18.27
CA ALA A 47 14.19 -8.40 19.05
C ALA A 47 15.43 -9.32 18.99
N GLY A 48 16.62 -8.72 18.88
CA GLY A 48 17.88 -9.44 18.77
C GLY A 48 18.18 -10.01 17.37
N ASP A 49 17.35 -9.71 16.37
CA ASP A 49 17.53 -10.19 15.00
C ASP A 49 17.47 -9.01 14.00
N THR A 50 17.90 -9.28 12.77
CA THR A 50 17.80 -8.36 11.62
C THR A 50 17.04 -8.99 10.46
N VAL A 51 16.54 -10.23 10.61
CA VAL A 51 15.86 -11.01 9.60
C VAL A 51 14.38 -11.21 9.99
N PRO A 52 13.44 -11.05 9.06
CA PRO A 52 12.03 -11.32 9.32
C PRO A 52 11.76 -12.76 9.78
N SER A 53 10.81 -12.93 10.69
CA SER A 53 10.33 -14.22 11.17
C SER A 53 8.79 -14.24 11.18
N TRP A 54 8.21 -15.35 10.73
CA TRP A 54 6.76 -15.54 10.70
C TRP A 54 6.19 -16.24 11.95
N GLU A 55 7.01 -16.39 13.00
CA GLU A 55 6.58 -17.10 14.23
C GLU A 55 5.40 -16.43 14.94
N THR A 56 5.34 -15.10 14.89
CA THR A 56 4.26 -14.30 15.51
C THR A 56 3.10 -13.98 14.56
N LEU A 57 3.12 -14.47 13.32
CA LEU A 57 2.18 -14.06 12.28
C LEU A 57 0.71 -14.17 12.72
N ASP A 58 0.31 -15.27 13.35
CA ASP A 58 -1.10 -15.49 13.76
C ASP A 58 -1.53 -14.44 14.81
N GLN A 59 -0.64 -14.07 15.73
CA GLN A 59 -0.87 -13.00 16.72
C GLN A 59 -0.93 -11.63 16.03
N ASP A 60 -0.01 -11.37 15.12
CA ASP A 60 0.10 -10.10 14.41
C ASP A 60 -1.15 -9.84 13.55
N LEU A 61 -1.62 -10.86 12.82
CA LEU A 61 -2.86 -10.80 12.04
C LEU A 61 -4.10 -10.54 12.92
N ALA A 62 -4.17 -11.17 14.10
CA ALA A 62 -5.27 -10.94 15.03
C ALA A 62 -5.29 -9.48 15.56
N LEU A 63 -4.12 -8.92 15.88
CA LEU A 63 -3.99 -7.52 16.31
C LEU A 63 -4.32 -6.55 15.17
N MET A 64 -3.83 -6.81 13.96
CA MET A 64 -4.15 -6.00 12.78
C MET A 64 -5.66 -6.00 12.50
N LYS A 65 -6.30 -7.16 12.54
CA LYS A 65 -7.76 -7.30 12.36
C LYS A 65 -8.53 -6.54 13.45
N GLU A 66 -8.08 -6.61 14.70
CA GLU A 66 -8.66 -5.83 15.81
C GLU A 66 -8.55 -4.33 15.56
N ALA A 67 -7.44 -3.87 15.01
CA ALA A 67 -7.22 -2.47 14.65
C ALA A 67 -8.02 -2.01 13.41
N GLY A 68 -8.72 -2.92 12.71
CA GLY A 68 -9.47 -2.63 11.49
C GLY A 68 -8.59 -2.53 10.23
N ILE A 69 -7.38 -3.08 10.27
CA ILE A 69 -6.47 -3.17 9.15
C ILE A 69 -6.91 -4.32 8.25
N THR A 70 -6.92 -4.09 6.95
CA THR A 70 -7.36 -5.06 5.93
C THR A 70 -6.25 -5.44 4.96
N THR A 71 -5.14 -4.72 4.98
CA THR A 71 -4.05 -4.89 4.01
C THR A 71 -2.70 -4.73 4.70
N ILE A 72 -1.75 -5.57 4.32
CA ILE A 72 -0.37 -5.53 4.79
C ILE A 72 0.51 -5.03 3.65
N ARG A 73 1.41 -4.10 3.90
CA ARG A 73 2.46 -3.70 2.97
C ARG A 73 3.79 -4.30 3.42
N VAL A 74 4.43 -5.07 2.54
CA VAL A 74 5.76 -5.64 2.76
C VAL A 74 6.76 -5.04 1.77
N TYR A 75 8.05 -4.95 2.16
CA TYR A 75 9.11 -4.32 1.35
C TYR A 75 9.93 -5.34 0.56
N VAL A 76 9.69 -6.62 0.83
CA VAL A 76 10.24 -7.75 0.06
C VAL A 76 9.14 -8.78 -0.15
N PRO A 77 9.16 -9.55 -1.25
CA PRO A 77 8.15 -10.56 -1.52
C PRO A 77 8.12 -11.66 -0.45
N ILE A 78 6.93 -12.06 -0.04
CA ILE A 78 6.72 -13.23 0.83
C ILE A 78 6.84 -14.48 -0.03
N THR A 79 7.87 -15.28 0.22
CA THR A 79 8.16 -16.47 -0.59
C THR A 79 7.45 -17.74 -0.12
N GLU A 80 7.00 -17.75 1.13
CA GLU A 80 6.30 -18.88 1.75
C GLU A 80 4.79 -18.81 1.44
N GLU A 81 4.30 -19.64 0.55
CA GLU A 81 2.87 -19.72 0.20
C GLU A 81 1.98 -19.91 1.44
N ALA A 82 2.42 -20.72 2.41
CA ALA A 82 1.68 -20.93 3.66
C ALA A 82 1.51 -19.64 4.51
N VAL A 83 2.39 -18.66 4.36
CA VAL A 83 2.25 -17.32 5.00
C VAL A 83 1.17 -16.53 4.27
N LEU A 84 1.16 -16.53 2.95
CA LEU A 84 0.13 -15.89 2.13
C LEU A 84 -1.25 -16.53 2.40
N ASP A 85 -1.32 -17.86 2.52
CA ASP A 85 -2.54 -18.59 2.87
C ASP A 85 -3.14 -18.11 4.22
N LYS A 86 -2.29 -17.93 5.24
CA LYS A 86 -2.72 -17.43 6.53
C LYS A 86 -3.25 -15.99 6.45
N ILE A 87 -2.59 -15.14 5.68
CA ILE A 87 -3.02 -13.76 5.46
C ILE A 87 -4.39 -13.74 4.78
N ALA A 88 -4.58 -14.55 3.72
CA ALA A 88 -5.86 -14.69 3.04
C ALA A 88 -6.96 -15.24 3.96
N ALA A 89 -6.64 -16.26 4.78
CA ALA A 89 -7.57 -16.85 5.74
C ALA A 89 -8.00 -15.86 6.85
N ALA A 90 -7.21 -14.83 7.10
CA ALA A 90 -7.55 -13.73 8.00
C ALA A 90 -8.41 -12.64 7.33
N ASP A 91 -8.85 -12.80 6.08
CA ASP A 91 -9.51 -11.81 5.23
C ASP A 91 -8.64 -10.55 5.01
N MET A 92 -7.33 -10.75 4.89
CA MET A 92 -6.36 -9.68 4.65
C MET A 92 -5.66 -9.88 3.31
N ARG A 93 -5.10 -8.78 2.79
CA ARG A 93 -4.39 -8.76 1.50
C ARG A 93 -2.99 -8.18 1.66
N VAL A 94 -2.16 -8.37 0.63
CA VAL A 94 -0.76 -7.95 0.63
C VAL A 94 -0.47 -7.01 -0.54
N ILE A 95 0.14 -5.87 -0.24
CA ILE A 95 0.90 -5.05 -1.18
C ILE A 95 2.31 -5.64 -1.22
N THR A 96 2.65 -6.27 -2.33
CA THR A 96 3.95 -6.94 -2.49
C THR A 96 4.91 -6.02 -3.21
N SER A 97 6.02 -5.67 -2.56
CA SER A 97 7.03 -4.77 -3.13
C SER A 97 8.23 -5.53 -3.68
N PHE A 98 8.76 -5.04 -4.80
CA PHE A 98 9.99 -5.52 -5.43
C PHE A 98 11.04 -4.43 -5.44
N GLY A 99 12.24 -4.74 -4.96
CA GLY A 99 13.38 -3.86 -5.03
C GLY A 99 14.05 -3.84 -6.41
N TYR A 100 14.90 -2.85 -6.66
CA TYR A 100 15.63 -2.72 -7.92
C TYR A 100 16.79 -3.72 -8.04
N ASN A 101 17.64 -3.77 -7.02
CA ASN A 101 18.82 -4.64 -6.94
C ASN A 101 19.02 -5.00 -5.46
N GLN A 102 18.08 -5.76 -4.93
CA GLN A 102 18.18 -6.26 -3.56
C GLN A 102 18.80 -7.65 -3.60
N ASP A 103 19.51 -8.03 -2.55
CA ASP A 103 19.98 -9.41 -2.34
C ASP A 103 18.81 -10.39 -2.10
N SER A 104 17.68 -10.11 -2.73
CA SER A 104 16.48 -10.94 -2.70
C SER A 104 16.43 -11.85 -3.92
N THR A 105 15.70 -12.94 -3.79
CA THR A 105 15.48 -13.88 -4.90
C THR A 105 14.77 -13.24 -6.09
N TYR A 106 14.01 -12.17 -5.85
CA TYR A 106 13.16 -11.52 -6.85
C TYR A 106 13.43 -10.02 -6.87
N ASP A 107 14.05 -9.51 -7.91
CA ASP A 107 14.34 -8.08 -8.08
C ASP A 107 14.06 -7.61 -9.53
N ILE A 108 13.96 -6.28 -9.70
CA ILE A 108 13.63 -5.65 -10.97
C ILE A 108 14.80 -5.72 -11.95
N LEU A 109 16.04 -5.53 -11.47
CA LEU A 109 17.23 -5.47 -12.34
C LEU A 109 17.49 -6.80 -13.04
N SER A 110 17.35 -7.93 -12.34
CA SER A 110 17.50 -9.26 -12.94
C SER A 110 16.26 -9.70 -13.73
N GLY A 111 15.12 -9.06 -13.52
CA GLY A 111 13.84 -9.46 -14.08
C GLY A 111 13.17 -10.64 -13.37
N SER A 112 13.77 -11.17 -12.28
CA SER A 112 13.26 -12.34 -11.55
C SER A 112 11.94 -12.07 -10.83
N PHE A 113 11.57 -10.80 -10.60
CA PHE A 113 10.27 -10.43 -10.03
C PHE A 113 9.09 -10.96 -10.87
N ILE A 114 9.26 -11.13 -12.17
CA ILE A 114 8.22 -11.67 -13.07
C ILE A 114 7.89 -13.13 -12.74
N ASP A 115 8.88 -13.93 -12.33
CA ASP A 115 8.64 -15.31 -11.91
C ASP A 115 7.75 -15.36 -10.67
N TYR A 116 7.94 -14.41 -9.72
CA TYR A 116 7.07 -14.27 -8.55
C TYR A 116 5.66 -13.85 -8.94
N VAL A 117 5.52 -12.83 -9.80
CA VAL A 117 4.21 -12.38 -10.28
C VAL A 117 3.47 -13.54 -10.96
N ASP A 118 4.13 -14.28 -11.86
CA ASP A 118 3.50 -15.41 -12.57
C ASP A 118 3.06 -16.52 -11.62
N GLN A 119 3.85 -16.78 -10.58
CA GLN A 119 3.53 -17.79 -9.57
C GLN A 119 2.34 -17.39 -8.69
N PHE A 120 2.27 -16.14 -8.23
CA PHE A 120 1.35 -15.72 -7.18
C PHE A 120 0.20 -14.82 -7.64
N LYS A 121 0.12 -14.40 -8.91
CA LYS A 121 -0.97 -13.54 -9.43
C LYS A 121 -2.38 -14.10 -9.25
N GLY A 122 -2.53 -15.41 -9.04
CA GLY A 122 -3.83 -16.04 -8.73
C GLY A 122 -4.08 -16.23 -7.23
N HIS A 123 -3.16 -15.84 -6.36
CA HIS A 123 -3.29 -16.07 -4.92
C HIS A 123 -4.21 -15.03 -4.26
N PRO A 124 -5.21 -15.42 -3.43
CA PRO A 124 -6.21 -14.50 -2.90
C PRO A 124 -5.67 -13.44 -1.93
N ALA A 125 -4.46 -13.63 -1.39
CA ALA A 125 -3.81 -12.62 -0.57
C ALA A 125 -3.21 -11.47 -1.40
N ILE A 126 -2.89 -11.67 -2.68
CA ILE A 126 -2.26 -10.62 -3.49
C ILE A 126 -3.28 -9.51 -3.78
N PHE A 127 -2.86 -8.27 -3.57
CA PHE A 127 -3.70 -7.10 -3.78
C PHE A 127 -3.19 -6.20 -4.90
N LEU A 128 -1.94 -5.81 -4.82
CA LEU A 128 -1.28 -5.01 -5.85
C LEU A 128 0.23 -5.23 -5.83
N TRP A 129 0.88 -4.89 -6.93
CA TRP A 129 2.32 -4.98 -7.11
C TRP A 129 2.95 -3.60 -6.95
N GLU A 130 3.89 -3.47 -6.04
CA GLU A 130 4.63 -2.23 -5.80
C GLU A 130 6.07 -2.37 -6.29
N LEU A 131 6.56 -1.39 -7.03
CA LEU A 131 7.89 -1.38 -7.63
C LEU A 131 8.74 -0.28 -6.98
N GLY A 132 9.70 -0.67 -6.16
CA GLY A 132 10.60 0.25 -5.45
C GLY A 132 9.93 1.04 -4.33
N ASN A 133 10.77 1.60 -3.46
CA ASN A 133 10.36 2.47 -2.35
C ASN A 133 11.33 3.65 -2.23
N GLU A 134 10.83 4.88 -2.36
CA GLU A 134 11.58 6.13 -2.19
C GLU A 134 12.85 6.27 -3.05
N TYR A 135 12.94 5.57 -4.15
CA TYR A 135 14.12 5.58 -5.01
C TYR A 135 14.41 6.96 -5.63
N ASN A 136 13.42 7.83 -5.65
CA ASN A 136 13.61 9.23 -6.04
C ASN A 136 14.54 10.03 -5.12
N TYR A 137 14.77 9.54 -3.88
CA TYR A 137 15.72 10.15 -2.95
C TYR A 137 17.15 9.60 -3.07
N HIS A 138 17.36 8.54 -3.86
CA HIS A 138 18.59 7.79 -3.96
C HIS A 138 19.15 7.70 -5.38
N PRO A 139 19.44 8.83 -6.06
CA PRO A 139 20.04 8.81 -7.40
C PRO A 139 21.37 8.04 -7.43
N GLU A 140 22.12 8.02 -6.33
CA GLU A 140 23.39 7.28 -6.20
C GLU A 140 23.26 5.77 -6.43
N TRP A 141 22.10 5.19 -6.20
CA TRP A 141 21.84 3.76 -6.48
C TRP A 141 21.69 3.49 -7.97
N PHE A 142 21.48 4.53 -8.77
CA PHE A 142 21.20 4.46 -10.21
C PHE A 142 22.28 5.19 -11.02
N GLY A 143 23.50 5.34 -10.47
CA GLY A 143 24.62 6.01 -11.13
C GLY A 143 24.44 7.53 -11.22
N ASP A 144 23.85 8.14 -10.21
CA ASP A 144 23.50 9.55 -10.09
C ASP A 144 22.53 10.06 -11.20
N ASP A 145 21.77 9.12 -11.81
CA ASP A 145 20.81 9.45 -12.85
C ASP A 145 19.48 8.68 -12.64
N LEU A 146 18.46 9.36 -12.13
CA LEU A 146 17.13 8.81 -11.91
C LEU A 146 16.42 8.34 -13.19
N ASN A 147 16.88 8.75 -14.39
CA ASN A 147 16.34 8.16 -15.61
C ASN A 147 16.54 6.63 -15.64
N ASN A 148 17.66 6.13 -15.10
CA ASN A 148 17.92 4.70 -15.06
C ASN A 148 16.87 3.96 -14.19
N TRP A 149 16.46 4.57 -13.07
CA TRP A 149 15.38 4.02 -12.26
C TRP A 149 14.04 4.09 -12.98
N TYR A 150 13.67 5.25 -13.49
CA TYR A 150 12.35 5.41 -14.11
C TYR A 150 12.22 4.65 -15.43
N ASP A 151 13.30 4.41 -16.17
CA ASP A 151 13.29 3.49 -17.33
C ASP A 151 13.06 2.04 -16.89
N ALA A 152 13.70 1.60 -15.81
CA ALA A 152 13.47 0.26 -15.25
C ALA A 152 12.03 0.11 -14.72
N LEU A 153 11.50 1.14 -14.04
CA LEU A 153 10.11 1.17 -13.57
C LEU A 153 9.14 1.01 -14.74
N GLU A 154 9.29 1.82 -15.81
CA GLU A 154 8.43 1.75 -16.99
C GLU A 154 8.42 0.33 -17.61
N HIS A 155 9.61 -0.28 -17.78
CA HIS A 155 9.74 -1.62 -18.32
C HIS A 155 9.12 -2.68 -17.37
N ALA A 156 9.30 -2.54 -16.07
CA ALA A 156 8.75 -3.48 -15.09
C ALA A 156 7.22 -3.44 -15.05
N VAL A 157 6.61 -2.25 -15.14
CA VAL A 157 5.16 -2.08 -15.25
C VAL A 157 4.63 -2.81 -16.47
N ASP A 158 5.23 -2.56 -17.65
CA ASP A 158 4.83 -3.19 -18.91
C ASP A 158 4.97 -4.71 -18.85
N ALA A 159 6.02 -5.22 -18.20
CA ALA A 159 6.24 -6.66 -18.03
C ALA A 159 5.18 -7.31 -17.13
N ILE A 160 4.78 -6.67 -16.04
CA ILE A 160 3.68 -7.18 -15.19
C ILE A 160 2.37 -7.16 -15.98
N HIS A 161 2.00 -6.06 -16.62
CA HIS A 161 0.76 -5.93 -17.39
C HIS A 161 0.65 -6.97 -18.52
N ALA A 162 1.79 -7.45 -19.05
CA ALA A 162 1.79 -8.50 -20.07
C ALA A 162 1.33 -9.88 -19.55
N ILE A 163 1.40 -10.12 -18.23
CA ILE A 163 1.08 -11.42 -17.61
C ILE A 163 0.01 -11.36 -16.54
N ASP A 164 -0.25 -10.18 -15.99
CA ASP A 164 -1.29 -9.94 -14.97
C ASP A 164 -2.04 -8.65 -15.29
N THR A 165 -3.33 -8.78 -15.55
CA THR A 165 -4.23 -7.66 -15.84
C THR A 165 -5.25 -7.43 -14.72
N LEU A 166 -5.14 -8.18 -13.61
CA LEU A 166 -6.09 -8.11 -12.50
C LEU A 166 -5.60 -7.21 -11.38
N HIS A 167 -4.28 -7.25 -11.09
CA HIS A 167 -3.72 -6.52 -9.95
C HIS A 167 -3.08 -5.21 -10.41
N PRO A 168 -3.43 -4.08 -9.78
CA PRO A 168 -2.81 -2.79 -10.09
C PRO A 168 -1.30 -2.81 -9.83
N VAL A 169 -0.56 -2.04 -10.64
CA VAL A 169 0.88 -1.82 -10.49
C VAL A 169 1.14 -0.40 -10.03
N THR A 170 1.96 -0.26 -9.01
CA THR A 170 2.29 1.02 -8.35
C THR A 170 3.79 1.14 -8.08
N THR A 171 4.22 2.30 -7.63
CA THR A 171 5.52 2.55 -6.98
C THR A 171 5.29 3.37 -5.72
N ALA A 172 6.10 3.18 -4.67
CA ALA A 172 6.09 4.05 -3.50
C ALA A 172 7.09 5.17 -3.71
N HIS A 173 6.59 6.36 -4.03
CA HIS A 173 7.39 7.54 -4.29
C HIS A 173 7.42 8.46 -3.05
N GLY A 174 8.59 8.98 -2.72
CA GLY A 174 8.69 9.99 -1.68
C GLY A 174 8.16 11.32 -2.19
N GLU A 175 7.05 11.81 -1.59
CA GLU A 175 6.40 13.08 -1.94
C GLU A 175 5.91 13.18 -3.40
N ILE A 176 5.53 14.37 -3.84
CA ILE A 176 5.00 14.64 -5.19
C ILE A 176 6.09 14.41 -6.25
N PRO A 177 5.83 13.57 -7.26
CA PRO A 177 6.77 13.32 -8.34
C PRO A 177 6.97 14.55 -9.22
N ASP A 178 8.17 14.70 -9.74
CA ASP A 178 8.48 15.70 -10.74
C ASP A 178 7.96 15.32 -12.15
N SER A 179 8.18 16.18 -13.12
CA SER A 179 7.71 15.97 -14.50
C SER A 179 8.35 14.75 -15.17
N LEU A 180 9.58 14.38 -14.80
CA LEU A 180 10.25 13.19 -15.31
C LEU A 180 9.58 11.93 -14.77
N ALA A 181 9.41 11.85 -13.45
CA ALA A 181 8.76 10.75 -12.78
C ALA A 181 7.33 10.55 -13.30
N LEU A 182 6.54 11.63 -13.43
CA LEU A 182 5.18 11.57 -13.98
C LEU A 182 5.15 11.06 -15.42
N TYR A 183 6.07 11.50 -16.26
CA TYR A 183 6.15 11.06 -17.65
C TYR A 183 6.53 9.58 -17.75
N LYS A 184 7.49 9.13 -16.97
CA LYS A 184 7.96 7.74 -16.96
C LYS A 184 6.98 6.80 -16.25
N GLY A 185 6.34 7.26 -15.18
CA GLY A 185 5.30 6.53 -14.45
C GLY A 185 3.91 6.58 -15.08
N ARG A 186 3.77 6.99 -16.34
CA ARG A 186 2.47 7.13 -17.02
C ARG A 186 1.70 5.80 -17.14
N ASN A 187 2.40 4.67 -17.17
CA ASN A 187 1.81 3.33 -17.26
C ASN A 187 1.44 2.73 -15.90
N LEU A 188 1.83 3.35 -14.78
CA LEU A 188 1.35 2.95 -13.46
C LEU A 188 -0.18 3.05 -13.39
N ASP A 189 -0.84 2.12 -12.73
CA ASP A 189 -2.28 2.15 -12.50
C ASP A 189 -2.63 3.17 -11.42
N MET A 190 -1.80 3.27 -10.39
CA MET A 190 -1.89 4.28 -9.33
C MET A 190 -0.51 4.63 -8.79
N TRP A 191 -0.42 5.73 -8.06
CA TRP A 191 0.78 6.12 -7.33
C TRP A 191 0.65 5.76 -5.84
N GLY A 192 1.71 5.25 -5.25
CA GLY A 192 1.89 5.21 -3.80
C GLY A 192 2.75 6.38 -3.35
N PHE A 193 2.41 7.02 -2.24
CA PHE A 193 3.16 8.14 -1.71
C PHE A 193 3.53 7.96 -0.25
N ASN A 194 4.82 8.09 0.05
CA ASN A 194 5.30 8.25 1.42
C ASN A 194 5.24 9.73 1.75
N VAL A 195 4.33 10.11 2.68
CA VAL A 195 4.03 11.51 2.98
C VAL A 195 4.20 11.78 4.46
N TYR A 196 5.21 12.57 4.78
CA TYR A 196 5.56 12.94 6.14
C TYR A 196 5.49 14.47 6.34
N ARG A 197 4.31 15.04 6.02
CA ARG A 197 4.06 16.49 6.07
C ARG A 197 3.59 16.98 7.43
N TRP A 198 4.00 16.35 8.52
CA TRP A 198 3.71 16.77 9.89
C TRP A 198 2.21 16.88 10.21
N ASP A 199 1.80 18.10 10.58
CA ASP A 199 0.45 18.50 10.93
C ASP A 199 -0.38 18.95 9.72
N VAL A 200 0.15 18.89 8.50
CA VAL A 200 -0.54 19.33 7.29
C VAL A 200 -0.52 18.29 6.14
N PRO A 201 -0.74 16.99 6.43
CA PRO A 201 -0.77 15.97 5.36
C PRO A 201 -1.90 16.23 4.36
N GLY A 202 -2.98 16.90 4.77
CA GLY A 202 -4.07 17.31 3.89
C GLY A 202 -3.63 18.29 2.79
N SER A 203 -2.52 19.01 2.95
CA SER A 203 -1.96 19.87 1.89
C SER A 203 -1.52 19.09 0.66
N PHE A 204 -1.24 17.79 0.79
CA PHE A 204 -0.85 16.90 -0.31
C PHE A 204 -1.91 16.86 -1.42
N PHE A 205 -3.19 16.82 -1.07
CA PHE A 205 -4.29 16.71 -2.05
C PHE A 205 -4.30 17.88 -3.05
N ALA A 206 -4.12 19.10 -2.55
CA ALA A 206 -4.08 20.29 -3.39
C ALA A 206 -2.83 20.34 -4.30
N ASP A 207 -1.71 19.78 -3.86
CA ASP A 207 -0.48 19.72 -4.64
C ASP A 207 -0.58 18.59 -5.68
N TRP A 208 -1.10 17.43 -5.32
CA TRP A 208 -1.31 16.35 -6.28
C TRP A 208 -2.27 16.76 -7.40
N ALA A 209 -3.39 17.39 -7.07
CA ALA A 209 -4.37 17.86 -8.05
C ALA A 209 -3.81 18.88 -9.08
N LYS A 210 -2.70 19.55 -8.78
CA LYS A 210 -1.98 20.41 -9.74
C LYS A 210 -1.08 19.61 -10.68
N SER A 211 -0.66 18.43 -10.27
CA SER A 211 0.35 17.62 -10.95
C SER A 211 -0.24 16.49 -11.78
N SER A 212 -1.33 15.85 -11.30
CA SER A 212 -1.94 14.70 -11.95
C SER A 212 -3.37 14.46 -11.44
N ASP A 213 -4.14 13.71 -12.22
CA ASP A 213 -5.46 13.17 -11.87
C ASP A 213 -5.45 11.64 -11.68
N LYS A 214 -4.26 11.01 -11.73
CA LYS A 214 -4.15 9.56 -11.52
C LYS A 214 -4.58 9.18 -10.10
N PRO A 215 -5.19 7.98 -9.93
CA PRO A 215 -5.44 7.42 -8.61
C PRO A 215 -4.16 7.33 -7.78
N PHE A 216 -4.28 7.48 -6.46
CA PHE A 216 -3.16 7.32 -5.56
C PHE A 216 -3.60 6.80 -4.19
N TYR A 217 -2.64 6.29 -3.43
CA TYR A 217 -2.79 5.95 -2.02
C TYR A 217 -1.58 6.46 -1.23
N PHE A 218 -1.73 6.60 0.07
CA PHE A 218 -0.60 6.84 0.96
C PHE A 218 0.08 5.51 1.24
N SER A 219 1.27 5.29 0.69
CA SER A 219 2.07 4.09 0.93
C SER A 219 2.79 4.11 2.27
N GLU A 220 3.03 5.31 2.80
CA GLU A 220 3.44 5.52 4.20
C GLU A 220 2.94 6.86 4.72
N VAL A 221 2.36 6.81 5.92
CA VAL A 221 2.11 7.95 6.81
C VAL A 221 2.25 7.48 8.25
N GLY A 222 2.64 8.37 9.13
CA GLY A 222 2.76 8.02 10.53
C GLY A 222 3.73 8.92 11.28
N THR A 223 4.10 8.48 12.46
CA THR A 223 5.07 9.17 13.32
C THR A 223 5.55 8.25 14.43
N ASP A 224 6.73 8.51 14.97
CA ASP A 224 7.32 7.75 16.06
C ASP A 224 6.75 8.11 17.44
N SER A 225 7.13 7.39 18.48
CA SER A 225 6.75 7.68 19.87
C SER A 225 7.90 8.25 20.72
N TYR A 226 8.98 8.75 20.12
CA TYR A 226 10.10 9.27 20.88
C TYR A 226 10.26 10.77 20.67
N MET A 227 10.02 11.55 21.73
CA MET A 227 10.24 12.98 21.75
C MET A 227 11.71 13.29 21.94
N THR A 228 12.40 13.74 20.89
CA THR A 228 13.81 14.15 20.97
C THR A 228 13.98 15.41 21.82
N VAL A 229 12.98 16.29 21.82
CA VAL A 229 12.90 17.49 22.64
C VAL A 229 11.55 17.58 23.36
N ALA A 230 11.54 18.13 24.56
CA ALA A 230 10.30 18.40 25.28
C ALA A 230 9.53 19.57 24.63
N THR A 231 8.20 19.48 24.68
CA THR A 231 7.28 20.59 24.37
C THR A 231 6.46 20.94 25.60
N ASP A 232 5.60 21.96 25.50
CA ASP A 232 4.67 22.32 26.59
C ASP A 232 3.67 21.17 26.92
N SER A 233 3.38 20.30 25.96
CA SER A 233 2.39 19.23 26.08
C SER A 233 3.00 17.85 26.31
N PHE A 234 4.24 17.62 25.89
CA PHE A 234 4.85 16.30 25.88
C PHE A 234 6.29 16.35 26.42
N ALA A 235 6.59 15.43 27.33
CA ALA A 235 7.94 15.29 27.87
C ALA A 235 8.88 14.64 26.85
N GLN A 236 10.18 14.95 26.97
CA GLN A 236 11.25 14.26 26.22
C GLN A 236 11.32 12.77 26.60
N GLY A 237 11.76 11.94 25.66
CA GLY A 237 11.87 10.50 25.77
C GLY A 237 10.68 9.79 25.12
N GLU A 238 10.53 8.50 25.35
CA GLU A 238 9.38 7.77 24.84
C GLU A 238 8.08 8.37 25.34
N ASN A 239 7.16 8.67 24.42
CA ASN A 239 5.91 9.35 24.70
C ASN A 239 4.80 8.84 23.76
N GLN A 240 4.17 7.74 24.16
CA GLN A 240 3.09 7.12 23.37
C GLN A 240 1.87 8.05 23.21
N LYS A 241 1.65 9.01 24.14
CA LYS A 241 0.57 10.01 24.01
C LYS A 241 0.86 10.99 22.89
N ALA A 242 2.13 11.37 22.71
CA ALA A 242 2.53 12.22 21.60
C ALA A 242 2.28 11.54 20.27
N GLN A 243 2.72 10.27 20.11
CA GLN A 243 2.45 9.46 18.93
C GLN A 243 0.94 9.34 18.66
N ALA A 244 0.16 8.99 19.68
CA ALA A 244 -1.28 8.83 19.57
C ALA A 244 -1.98 10.12 19.11
N ALA A 245 -1.59 11.28 19.67
CA ALA A 245 -2.13 12.57 19.28
C ALA A 245 -1.77 12.94 17.83
N ALA A 246 -0.52 12.72 17.43
CA ALA A 246 -0.03 13.02 16.09
C ALA A 246 -0.67 12.11 15.02
N VAL A 247 -0.73 10.79 15.25
CA VAL A 247 -1.39 9.85 14.33
C VAL A 247 -2.90 10.13 14.24
N ALA A 248 -3.53 10.50 15.35
CA ALA A 248 -4.93 10.93 15.34
C ALA A 248 -5.16 12.08 14.37
N HIS A 249 -4.31 13.11 14.46
CA HIS A 249 -4.39 14.29 13.63
C HIS A 249 -4.10 13.96 12.15
N ILE A 250 -3.04 13.21 11.87
CA ILE A 250 -2.67 12.78 10.50
C ILE A 250 -3.84 12.04 9.84
N LEU A 251 -4.42 11.06 10.54
CA LEU A 251 -5.54 10.29 10.00
C LEU A 251 -6.78 11.16 9.79
N ASP A 252 -7.11 12.04 10.73
CA ASP A 252 -8.28 12.92 10.61
C ASP A 252 -8.12 13.89 9.42
N GLU A 253 -6.93 14.46 9.19
CA GLU A 253 -6.62 15.31 8.05
C GLU A 253 -6.75 14.57 6.71
N ILE A 254 -6.21 13.35 6.62
CA ILE A 254 -6.30 12.55 5.38
C ILE A 254 -7.74 12.11 5.14
N MET A 255 -8.41 11.57 6.15
CA MET A 255 -9.78 11.05 6.03
C MET A 255 -10.81 12.13 5.73
N ALA A 256 -10.53 13.41 6.04
CA ALA A 256 -11.36 14.53 5.59
C ALA A 256 -11.45 14.66 4.06
N HIS A 257 -10.55 14.01 3.33
CA HIS A 257 -10.52 13.96 1.86
C HIS A 257 -10.97 12.61 1.28
N GLU A 258 -11.78 11.86 2.02
CA GLU A 258 -12.32 10.58 1.53
C GLU A 258 -12.91 10.70 0.11
N GLY A 259 -12.68 9.68 -0.72
CA GLY A 259 -13.05 9.69 -2.14
C GLY A 259 -12.00 10.32 -3.07
N GLN A 260 -10.93 10.94 -2.54
CA GLN A 260 -9.84 11.49 -3.34
C GLN A 260 -8.59 10.59 -3.35
N PHE A 261 -8.57 9.51 -2.57
CA PHE A 261 -7.46 8.55 -2.46
C PHE A 261 -7.99 7.13 -2.34
N GLN A 262 -7.13 6.14 -2.64
CA GLN A 262 -7.51 4.73 -2.67
C GLN A 262 -7.16 3.97 -1.39
N GLY A 263 -6.25 4.47 -0.57
CA GLY A 263 -5.81 3.78 0.63
C GLY A 263 -4.91 4.60 1.55
N ILE A 264 -4.82 4.14 2.80
CA ILE A 264 -3.90 4.67 3.81
C ILE A 264 -3.09 3.51 4.35
N THR A 265 -1.76 3.61 4.28
CA THR A 265 -0.84 2.67 4.91
C THR A 265 -0.11 3.36 6.05
N LEU A 266 -0.30 2.85 7.26
CA LEU A 266 0.42 3.35 8.42
C LEU A 266 1.84 2.77 8.49
N PHE A 267 2.81 3.58 8.76
CA PHE A 267 4.15 3.17 9.15
C PHE A 267 4.27 3.31 10.67
N SER A 268 4.34 2.19 11.45
CA SER A 268 4.40 0.80 11.06
C SER A 268 3.67 -0.09 12.08
N PHE A 269 3.67 -1.43 11.89
CA PHE A 269 2.97 -2.34 12.81
C PHE A 269 3.69 -2.47 14.15
N THR A 270 4.96 -2.90 14.14
CA THR A 270 5.77 -3.04 15.37
C THR A 270 6.90 -2.03 15.43
N ASP A 271 7.34 -1.70 16.64
CA ASP A 271 8.63 -1.10 16.84
C ASP A 271 9.73 -1.96 16.20
N GLY A 272 10.70 -1.35 15.56
CA GLY A 272 11.69 -2.03 14.72
C GLY A 272 13.12 -1.89 15.23
N TRP A 273 13.51 -2.63 16.27
CA TRP A 273 14.83 -2.54 16.94
C TRP A 273 16.02 -2.83 16.02
N TRP A 274 15.77 -3.37 14.82
CA TRP A 274 16.79 -3.63 13.82
C TRP A 274 17.19 -2.41 12.98
N LYS A 275 16.45 -1.29 13.10
CA LYS A 275 16.56 -0.13 12.20
C LYS A 275 17.68 0.85 12.58
N ALA A 276 18.13 0.82 13.82
CA ALA A 276 19.23 1.67 14.31
C ALA A 276 20.02 0.90 15.37
N GLY A 277 21.31 1.15 15.46
CA GLY A 277 22.16 0.63 16.54
C GLY A 277 22.17 -0.89 16.71
N ASN A 278 21.84 -1.34 17.92
CA ASN A 278 21.91 -2.74 18.33
C ASN A 278 20.51 -3.40 18.35
N PRO A 279 20.26 -4.47 17.60
CA PRO A 279 18.93 -5.12 17.57
C PRO A 279 18.47 -5.74 18.90
N ASP A 280 19.36 -5.88 19.89
CA ASP A 280 19.00 -6.34 21.24
C ASP A 280 18.40 -5.24 22.14
N THR A 281 18.45 -3.98 21.70
CA THR A 281 18.01 -2.80 22.47
C THR A 281 17.24 -1.86 21.56
N GLN A 282 16.30 -1.08 22.14
CA GLN A 282 15.64 -0.02 21.40
C GLN A 282 16.49 1.25 21.44
N ASP A 283 17.04 1.62 20.31
CA ASP A 283 17.93 2.76 20.16
C ASP A 283 17.20 3.99 19.62
N ILE A 284 17.66 5.18 20.01
CA ILE A 284 17.17 6.45 19.48
C ILE A 284 17.91 6.83 18.20
N GLY A 285 17.24 7.57 17.33
CA GLY A 285 17.80 7.97 16.05
C GLY A 285 17.32 7.09 14.90
N GLY A 286 18.14 6.92 13.91
CA GLY A 286 17.83 6.24 12.66
C GLY A 286 18.28 7.09 11.47
N TRP A 287 18.09 6.61 10.26
CA TRP A 287 18.72 7.18 9.09
C TRP A 287 17.75 7.79 8.05
N ALA A 288 16.46 7.86 8.33
CA ALA A 288 15.49 8.46 7.42
C ALA A 288 15.61 10.01 7.43
N PRO A 289 16.48 10.61 6.62
CA PRO A 289 16.89 12.01 6.75
C PRO A 289 15.81 13.03 6.39
N HIS A 290 14.70 12.57 5.80
CA HIS A 290 13.59 13.43 5.36
C HIS A 290 12.33 13.23 6.20
N SER A 291 12.34 12.31 7.16
CA SER A 291 11.26 12.14 8.12
C SER A 291 11.31 13.20 9.19
N SER A 292 10.16 13.67 9.62
CA SER A 292 10.09 14.80 10.54
C SER A 292 9.94 14.41 12.01
N GLY A 293 9.83 13.14 12.36
CA GLY A 293 9.73 12.68 13.75
C GLY A 293 8.50 13.18 14.52
N VAL A 294 8.38 12.79 15.77
CA VAL A 294 7.23 13.07 16.63
C VAL A 294 7.53 14.05 17.74
N PRO A 295 6.51 14.81 18.09
CA PRO A 295 5.68 15.59 17.21
C PRO A 295 6.47 16.84 16.87
N TYR A 296 6.86 16.99 15.64
CA TYR A 296 7.52 18.18 15.11
C TYR A 296 8.94 18.44 15.65
N ASP A 297 9.67 17.40 16.03
CA ASP A 297 11.03 17.55 16.53
C ASP A 297 12.13 17.32 15.49
N GLY A 298 11.77 16.90 14.28
CA GLY A 298 12.68 16.74 13.16
C GLY A 298 13.63 15.54 13.26
N SER A 299 13.37 14.59 14.17
CA SER A 299 14.18 13.39 14.37
C SER A 299 13.34 12.12 14.12
N PRO A 300 13.75 11.24 13.22
CA PRO A 300 12.92 10.12 12.77
C PRO A 300 12.78 8.97 13.80
N ASN A 301 13.69 8.77 14.73
CA ASN A 301 13.66 7.70 15.74
C ASN A 301 13.05 6.38 15.23
N GLU A 302 13.67 5.80 14.21
CA GLU A 302 13.13 4.73 13.37
C GLU A 302 12.63 3.48 14.11
N GLU A 303 13.11 3.24 15.32
CA GLU A 303 12.75 2.06 16.12
C GLU A 303 11.45 2.23 16.92
N TYR A 304 10.83 3.43 16.93
CA TYR A 304 9.69 3.79 17.78
C TYR A 304 8.35 3.96 17.03
N TRP A 305 8.25 3.50 15.78
CA TRP A 305 7.10 3.78 14.90
C TRP A 305 5.95 2.79 15.03
N GLY A 306 6.11 1.70 15.76
CA GLY A 306 5.08 0.69 15.91
C GLY A 306 3.77 1.21 16.50
N ILE A 307 2.64 0.63 16.07
CA ILE A 307 1.36 0.75 16.80
C ILE A 307 1.30 -0.26 17.95
N VAL A 308 2.14 -1.28 17.91
CA VAL A 308 2.49 -2.17 19.03
C VAL A 308 4.00 -2.12 19.25
N ASP A 309 4.46 -2.44 20.46
CA ASP A 309 5.89 -2.58 20.72
C ASP A 309 6.47 -3.88 20.13
N ILE A 310 7.77 -4.10 20.31
CA ILE A 310 8.44 -5.29 19.80
C ILE A 310 7.87 -6.60 20.40
N ASN A 311 7.27 -6.56 21.58
CA ASN A 311 6.62 -7.70 22.24
C ASN A 311 5.14 -7.86 21.89
N ARG A 312 4.62 -7.07 20.95
CA ARG A 312 3.20 -6.99 20.55
C ARG A 312 2.27 -6.44 21.63
N GLU A 313 2.80 -5.72 22.62
CA GLU A 313 1.99 -4.96 23.54
C GLU A 313 1.45 -3.70 22.82
N LYS A 314 0.15 -3.44 22.97
CA LYS A 314 -0.50 -2.31 22.31
C LYS A 314 -0.02 -0.99 22.89
N LYS A 315 0.46 -0.10 22.03
CA LYS A 315 0.77 1.29 22.39
C LYS A 315 -0.51 2.12 22.41
N GLU A 316 -0.49 3.32 23.00
CA GLU A 316 -1.68 4.20 23.05
C GLU A 316 -2.23 4.52 21.65
N VAL A 317 -1.39 4.59 20.64
CA VAL A 317 -1.77 4.81 19.24
C VAL A 317 -2.62 3.69 18.66
N PHE A 318 -2.55 2.47 19.17
CA PHE A 318 -3.35 1.33 18.70
C PHE A 318 -4.84 1.62 18.79
N GLU A 319 -5.32 2.16 19.89
CA GLU A 319 -6.74 2.50 20.09
C GLU A 319 -7.17 3.68 19.20
N VAL A 320 -6.23 4.59 18.87
CA VAL A 320 -6.47 5.69 17.93
C VAL A 320 -6.72 5.15 16.52
N VAL A 321 -5.87 4.24 16.06
CA VAL A 321 -6.01 3.57 14.74
C VAL A 321 -7.31 2.77 14.70
N LYS A 322 -7.56 1.92 15.71
CA LYS A 322 -8.76 1.12 15.82
C LYS A 322 -10.03 1.97 15.74
N ALA A 323 -10.08 3.06 16.50
CA ALA A 323 -11.26 3.95 16.51
C ALA A 323 -11.57 4.58 15.14
N ARG A 324 -10.56 4.74 14.26
CA ARG A 324 -10.72 5.34 12.94
C ARG A 324 -10.96 4.28 11.87
N PHE A 325 -10.23 3.18 11.92
CA PHE A 325 -10.31 2.15 10.89
C PHE A 325 -11.53 1.22 11.06
N THR A 326 -12.08 1.10 12.28
CA THR A 326 -13.29 0.28 12.52
C THR A 326 -14.60 1.09 12.43
N LYS A 327 -14.55 2.42 12.26
CA LYS A 327 -15.78 3.17 11.98
C LYS A 327 -16.44 2.62 10.72
N ALA A 328 -17.74 2.32 10.81
CA ALA A 328 -18.55 2.02 9.63
C ALA A 328 -18.54 3.26 8.71
N GLN A 329 -18.21 3.02 7.47
CA GLN A 329 -18.26 4.01 6.40
C GLN A 329 -19.69 4.18 5.92
#